data_f453e1498655a56a53d5994ff966caef
#
_entry.id   f453e1498655a56a53d5994ff966caef
#
_cell.length_a   1.000
_cell.length_b   1.000
_cell.length_c   1.000
_cell.angle_alpha   90.00
_cell.angle_beta   90.00
_cell.angle_gamma   90.00
#
_symmetry.space_group_name_H-M   'P 1'
#
loop_
_entity.id
_entity.type
_entity.pdbx_description
1 polymer ?
#
loop_
_entity_poly.entity_id
_entity_poly.type
_entity_poly.pdbx_seq_one_letter_code
_entity_poly.pdbx_strand_id
1 'polypeptide(L)'
;MRRGWLVVGLIIAVGVLVSAAASGKADAEAGKAVYTKKCASCHGPDGQAKEAIAKMLKVEMRHLGVKEIQEKTDADLRKAITEGTDKKKAVKGLSEEELANVIAFVRTLKK
;
A
#
# COMPACT_ATOMS: atom_id res chain seq x y z
N MET A 1 -20.09 -69.20 -5.15
CA MET A 1 -19.99 -68.09 -4.23
C MET A 1 -19.14 -67.04 -4.80
N ARG A 2 -19.75 -65.96 -5.24
CA ARG A 2 -19.02 -64.82 -5.77
C ARG A 2 -18.89 -63.78 -4.68
N ARG A 3 -17.69 -63.60 -4.19
CA ARG A 3 -17.39 -62.49 -3.30
C ARG A 3 -17.20 -61.26 -4.13
N GLY A 4 -18.20 -60.39 -4.15
CA GLY A 4 -18.07 -59.07 -4.72
C GLY A 4 -17.14 -58.22 -3.86
N TRP A 5 -16.03 -57.92 -4.37
CA TRP A 5 -15.16 -56.92 -3.76
C TRP A 5 -15.72 -55.56 -4.12
N LEU A 6 -16.38 -54.96 -3.16
CA LEU A 6 -16.67 -53.53 -3.21
C LEU A 6 -15.38 -52.78 -2.94
N VAL A 7 -14.75 -52.36 -4.02
CA VAL A 7 -13.67 -51.36 -3.91
C VAL A 7 -14.38 -50.05 -3.63
N VAL A 8 -14.45 -49.71 -2.36
CA VAL A 8 -14.82 -48.34 -2.00
C VAL A 8 -13.63 -47.46 -2.34
N GLY A 9 -13.71 -46.84 -3.49
CA GLY A 9 -12.75 -45.80 -3.88
C GLY A 9 -12.90 -44.64 -2.94
N LEU A 10 -11.95 -44.51 -2.03
CA LEU A 10 -11.81 -43.32 -1.21
C LEU A 10 -11.35 -42.17 -2.14
N ILE A 11 -12.30 -41.40 -2.59
CA ILE A 11 -12.00 -40.16 -3.30
C ILE A 11 -11.52 -39.17 -2.23
N ILE A 12 -10.22 -39.07 -2.09
CA ILE A 12 -9.61 -37.99 -1.31
C ILE A 12 -9.80 -36.74 -2.16
N ALA A 13 -10.84 -35.99 -1.84
CA ALA A 13 -10.96 -34.63 -2.34
C ALA A 13 -9.81 -33.79 -1.70
N VAL A 14 -8.72 -33.65 -2.44
CA VAL A 14 -7.69 -32.69 -2.08
C VAL A 14 -8.31 -31.31 -2.28
N GLY A 15 -8.86 -30.78 -1.21
CA GLY A 15 -9.28 -29.40 -1.20
C GLY A 15 -8.04 -28.53 -1.38
N VAL A 16 -7.88 -27.98 -2.57
CA VAL A 16 -6.88 -26.94 -2.78
C VAL A 16 -7.36 -25.72 -2.00
N LEU A 17 -6.80 -25.52 -0.83
CA LEU A 17 -6.93 -24.28 -0.10
C LEU A 17 -6.20 -23.21 -0.92
N VAL A 18 -6.91 -22.62 -1.86
CA VAL A 18 -6.44 -21.39 -2.49
C VAL A 18 -6.54 -20.33 -1.40
N SER A 19 -5.41 -20.03 -0.80
CA SER A 19 -5.31 -18.92 0.13
C SER A 19 -5.55 -17.63 -0.67
N ALA A 20 -6.74 -17.06 -0.51
CA ALA A 20 -7.09 -15.76 -1.11
C ALA A 20 -6.36 -14.58 -0.44
N ALA A 21 -5.40 -14.85 0.45
CA ALA A 21 -4.67 -13.82 1.18
C ALA A 21 -3.82 -12.91 0.28
N ALA A 22 -3.52 -13.33 -0.96
CA ALA A 22 -2.68 -12.56 -1.88
C ALA A 22 -3.38 -11.35 -2.51
N SER A 23 -4.72 -11.27 -2.49
CA SER A 23 -5.51 -10.17 -3.04
C SER A 23 -6.23 -9.38 -1.95
N GLY A 24 -5.75 -9.47 -0.72
CA GLY A 24 -6.30 -8.73 0.39
C GLY A 24 -6.28 -7.23 0.12
N LYS A 25 -7.29 -6.53 0.61
CA LYS A 25 -7.32 -5.09 0.61
C LYS A 25 -6.05 -4.55 1.23
N ALA A 26 -5.49 -3.52 0.62
CA ALA A 26 -4.40 -2.79 1.23
C ALA A 26 -4.80 -2.31 2.63
N ASP A 27 -3.90 -2.48 3.58
CA ASP A 27 -4.13 -2.20 4.98
C ASP A 27 -3.62 -0.80 5.33
N ALA A 28 -4.54 0.15 5.57
CA ALA A 28 -4.20 1.50 5.94
C ALA A 28 -3.48 1.60 7.30
N GLU A 29 -3.78 0.73 8.23
CA GLU A 29 -3.09 0.67 9.54
C GLU A 29 -1.62 0.27 9.37
N ALA A 30 -1.36 -0.77 8.59
CA ALA A 30 0.01 -1.16 8.24
C ALA A 30 0.69 -0.06 7.42
N GLY A 31 -0.04 0.60 6.55
CA GLY A 31 0.44 1.74 5.77
C GLY A 31 0.83 2.94 6.63
N LYS A 32 0.13 3.17 7.71
CA LYS A 32 0.48 4.22 8.68
C LYS A 32 1.86 3.99 9.29
N ALA A 33 2.20 2.75 9.60
CA ALA A 33 3.51 2.42 10.14
C ALA A 33 4.62 2.70 9.11
N VAL A 34 4.41 2.35 7.84
CA VAL A 34 5.33 2.65 6.75
C VAL A 34 5.46 4.16 6.54
N TYR A 35 4.33 4.85 6.50
CA TYR A 35 4.27 6.29 6.34
C TYR A 35 5.06 7.01 7.44
N THR A 36 4.89 6.61 8.69
CA THR A 36 5.59 7.19 9.82
C THR A 36 7.11 7.07 9.68
N LYS A 37 7.58 5.94 9.17
CA LYS A 37 9.02 5.71 8.98
C LYS A 37 9.61 6.44 7.77
N LYS A 38 8.87 6.50 6.67
CA LYS A 38 9.42 6.89 5.36
C LYS A 38 8.94 8.25 4.84
N CYS A 39 7.83 8.72 5.31
CA CYS A 39 7.15 9.89 4.73
C CYS A 39 6.96 11.04 5.72
N ALA A 40 6.68 10.73 6.97
CA ALA A 40 6.29 11.74 7.97
C ALA A 40 7.39 12.75 8.31
N SER A 41 8.66 12.43 8.07
CA SER A 41 9.75 13.37 8.31
C SER A 41 9.62 14.65 7.49
N CYS A 42 9.03 14.56 6.30
CA CYS A 42 8.77 15.71 5.43
C CYS A 42 7.29 16.09 5.39
N HIS A 43 6.41 15.10 5.28
CA HIS A 43 4.98 15.32 5.11
C HIS A 43 4.20 15.51 6.42
N GLY A 44 4.84 15.33 7.57
CA GLY A 44 4.17 15.37 8.86
C GLY A 44 3.31 14.12 9.10
N PRO A 45 2.90 13.88 10.36
CA PRO A 45 2.16 12.65 10.71
C PRO A 45 0.77 12.57 10.07
N ASP A 46 0.21 13.68 9.65
CA ASP A 46 -1.13 13.79 9.07
C ASP A 46 -1.13 14.29 7.61
N GLY A 47 0.03 14.35 6.98
CA GLY A 47 0.15 14.80 5.61
C GLY A 47 0.17 16.31 5.41
N GLN A 48 0.19 17.10 6.46
CA GLN A 48 0.17 18.57 6.36
C GLN A 48 1.41 19.19 5.72
N ALA A 49 2.47 18.46 5.59
CA ALA A 49 3.80 18.94 5.27
C ALA A 49 4.44 19.76 6.42
N LYS A 50 5.71 19.55 6.62
CA LYS A 50 6.48 20.36 7.58
C LYS A 50 6.98 21.62 6.90
N GLU A 51 6.51 22.75 7.37
CA GLU A 51 6.87 24.06 6.80
C GLU A 51 8.37 24.30 6.78
N ALA A 52 9.07 23.92 7.84
CA ALA A 52 10.51 24.04 7.90
C ALA A 52 11.23 23.25 6.80
N ILE A 53 10.75 22.06 6.48
CA ILE A 53 11.29 21.23 5.40
C ILE A 53 10.99 21.84 4.05
N ALA A 54 9.78 22.32 3.83
CA ALA A 54 9.40 22.99 2.58
C ALA A 54 10.27 24.21 2.33
N LYS A 55 10.51 25.02 3.34
CA LYS A 55 11.40 26.18 3.26
C LYS A 55 12.85 25.80 2.97
N MET A 56 13.34 24.77 3.65
CA MET A 56 14.71 24.28 3.46
C MET A 56 14.93 23.79 2.02
N LEU A 57 13.96 23.08 1.47
CA LEU A 57 14.02 22.55 0.11
C LEU A 57 13.60 23.57 -0.95
N LYS A 58 13.11 24.74 -0.54
CA LYS A 58 12.58 25.79 -1.44
C LYS A 58 11.49 25.26 -2.37
N VAL A 59 10.57 24.47 -1.82
CA VAL A 59 9.46 23.88 -2.56
C VAL A 59 8.15 24.16 -1.83
N GLU A 60 7.07 24.20 -2.59
CA GLU A 60 5.73 24.18 -2.03
C GLU A 60 5.33 22.73 -1.78
N MET A 61 5.06 22.39 -0.55
CA MET A 61 4.55 21.06 -0.17
C MET A 61 3.07 21.16 0.17
N ARG A 62 2.27 20.44 -0.59
CA ARG A 62 0.82 20.42 -0.38
C ARG A 62 0.44 19.40 0.68
N HIS A 63 -0.68 19.64 1.36
CA HIS A 63 -1.30 18.63 2.19
C HIS A 63 -1.67 17.42 1.33
N LEU A 64 -1.32 16.21 1.77
CA LEU A 64 -1.60 14.99 0.99
C LEU A 64 -3.09 14.69 0.86
N GLY A 65 -3.92 15.28 1.72
CA GLY A 65 -5.38 15.11 1.68
C GLY A 65 -6.11 15.99 0.68
N VAL A 66 -5.42 16.91 -0.01
CA VAL A 66 -6.06 17.81 -0.96
C VAL A 66 -6.55 17.08 -2.20
N LYS A 67 -7.54 17.65 -2.85
CA LYS A 67 -8.21 17.07 -4.01
C LYS A 67 -7.24 16.69 -5.12
N GLU A 68 -6.29 17.54 -5.44
CA GLU A 68 -5.30 17.32 -6.52
C GLU A 68 -4.45 16.07 -6.29
N ILE A 69 -4.19 15.73 -5.04
CA ILE A 69 -3.47 14.51 -4.68
C ILE A 69 -4.42 13.31 -4.67
N GLN A 70 -5.60 13.48 -4.07
CA GLN A 70 -6.56 12.39 -3.91
C GLN A 70 -7.20 11.92 -5.23
N GLU A 71 -7.25 12.78 -6.24
CA GLU A 71 -7.72 12.43 -7.58
C GLU A 71 -6.70 11.66 -8.42
N LYS A 72 -5.44 11.65 -8.02
CA LYS A 72 -4.42 10.84 -8.70
C LYS A 72 -4.75 9.35 -8.56
N THR A 73 -4.46 8.59 -9.61
CA THR A 73 -4.61 7.14 -9.56
C THR A 73 -3.61 6.52 -8.59
N ASP A 74 -3.88 5.31 -8.14
CA ASP A 74 -2.92 4.58 -7.31
C ASP A 74 -1.61 4.33 -8.06
N ALA A 75 -1.68 4.11 -9.37
CA ALA A 75 -0.50 3.97 -10.21
C ALA A 75 0.34 5.27 -10.23
N ASP A 76 -0.29 6.43 -10.33
CA ASP A 76 0.40 7.72 -10.29
C ASP A 76 1.03 7.98 -8.92
N LEU A 77 0.32 7.68 -7.84
CA LEU A 77 0.87 7.82 -6.49
C LEU A 77 2.05 6.88 -6.27
N ARG A 78 1.92 5.65 -6.74
CA ARG A 78 2.99 4.65 -6.69
C ARG A 78 4.23 5.14 -7.42
N LYS A 79 4.08 5.65 -8.63
CA LYS A 79 5.17 6.17 -9.43
C LYS A 79 5.86 7.36 -8.73
N ALA A 80 5.09 8.28 -8.17
CA ALA A 80 5.62 9.40 -7.41
C ALA A 80 6.44 8.95 -6.20
N ILE A 81 6.05 7.88 -5.54
CA ILE A 81 6.76 7.31 -4.40
C ILE A 81 8.05 6.60 -4.85
N THR A 82 7.95 5.71 -5.82
CA THR A 82 9.07 4.83 -6.22
C THR A 82 10.09 5.50 -7.11
N GLU A 83 9.67 6.40 -7.97
CA GLU A 83 10.55 7.11 -8.92
C GLU A 83 10.85 8.53 -8.48
N GLY A 84 10.03 9.09 -7.62
CA GLY A 84 10.12 10.49 -7.23
C GLY A 84 9.58 11.43 -8.30
N THR A 85 9.74 12.71 -8.05
CA THR A 85 9.40 13.80 -8.97
C THR A 85 10.55 14.80 -8.96
N ASP A 86 10.48 15.87 -9.75
CA ASP A 86 11.50 16.92 -9.76
C ASP A 86 11.78 17.50 -8.37
N LYS A 87 10.78 17.50 -7.51
CA LYS A 87 10.83 18.09 -6.16
C LYS A 87 10.83 17.09 -5.03
N LYS A 88 10.55 15.82 -5.33
CA LYS A 88 10.42 14.75 -4.33
C LYS A 88 11.39 13.63 -4.65
N LYS A 89 12.20 13.25 -3.66
CA LYS A 89 13.07 12.07 -3.80
C LYS A 89 12.27 10.80 -3.85
N ALA A 90 12.75 9.84 -4.63
CA ALA A 90 12.23 8.48 -4.64
C ALA A 90 12.41 7.82 -3.27
N VAL A 91 11.42 7.07 -2.85
CA VAL A 91 11.50 6.21 -1.66
C VAL A 91 11.88 4.80 -2.10
N LYS A 92 13.01 4.32 -1.62
CA LYS A 92 13.52 2.99 -1.96
C LYS A 92 13.22 1.98 -0.86
N GLY A 93 13.25 0.71 -1.22
CA GLY A 93 13.17 -0.40 -0.26
C GLY A 93 11.77 -0.76 0.20
N LEU A 94 10.71 -0.23 -0.42
CA LEU A 94 9.34 -0.63 -0.11
C LEU A 94 8.94 -1.85 -0.95
N SER A 95 8.34 -2.86 -0.30
CA SER A 95 7.73 -3.98 -1.00
C SER A 95 6.44 -3.51 -1.69
N GLU A 96 5.93 -4.35 -2.61
CA GLU A 96 4.64 -4.10 -3.27
C GLU A 96 3.50 -3.96 -2.27
N GLU A 97 3.50 -4.78 -1.23
CA GLU A 97 2.51 -4.73 -0.16
C GLU A 97 2.63 -3.43 0.64
N GLU A 98 3.83 -3.04 1.02
CA GLU A 98 4.07 -1.79 1.72
C GLU A 98 3.65 -0.57 0.90
N LEU A 99 3.92 -0.56 -0.40
CA LEU A 99 3.45 0.49 -1.31
C LEU A 99 1.92 0.57 -1.34
N ALA A 100 1.25 -0.56 -1.51
CA ALA A 100 -0.22 -0.59 -1.51
C ALA A 100 -0.79 -0.11 -0.17
N ASN A 101 -0.19 -0.53 0.92
CA ASN A 101 -0.62 -0.14 2.26
C ASN A 101 -0.41 1.36 2.52
N VAL A 102 0.73 1.92 2.15
CA VAL A 102 0.98 3.35 2.36
C VAL A 102 0.07 4.22 1.50
N ILE A 103 -0.24 3.78 0.28
CA ILE A 103 -1.22 4.47 -0.57
C ILE A 103 -2.61 4.45 0.08
N ALA A 104 -3.02 3.31 0.62
CA ALA A 104 -4.28 3.18 1.36
C ALA A 104 -4.32 4.14 2.56
N PHE A 105 -3.23 4.27 3.28
CA PHE A 105 -3.12 5.25 4.37
C PHE A 105 -3.25 6.69 3.87
N VAL A 106 -2.56 7.06 2.79
CA VAL A 106 -2.66 8.40 2.19
C VAL A 106 -4.10 8.73 1.80
N ARG A 107 -4.87 7.74 1.33
CA ARG A 107 -6.30 7.93 1.03
C ARG A 107 -7.13 8.29 2.26
N THR A 108 -6.72 7.86 3.45
CA THR A 108 -7.41 8.22 4.69
C THR A 108 -7.20 9.69 5.10
N LEU A 109 -6.21 10.35 4.52
CA LEU A 109 -5.89 11.75 4.81
C LEU A 109 -6.76 12.75 4.05
N LYS A 110 -7.66 12.28 3.23
CA LYS A 110 -8.57 13.10 2.44
C LYS A 110 -9.27 14.15 3.30
N LYS A 111 -9.21 15.40 2.85
CA LYS A 111 -9.89 16.53 3.46
C LYS A 111 -11.32 16.67 2.96
#